data_fd36d2ec8a62d4629574ed1640077120
#
_entry.id   fd36d2ec8a62d4629574ed1640077120
#
_cell.length_a   1.000
_cell.length_b   1.000
_cell.length_c   1.000
_cell.angle_alpha   90.00
_cell.angle_beta   90.00
_cell.angle_gamma   90.00
#
_symmetry.space_group_name_H-M   'P 1'
#
loop_
_entity.id
_entity.type
_entity.pdbx_description
1 polymer ?
#
loop_
_entity_poly.entity_id
_entity_poly.type
_entity_poly.pdbx_seq_one_letter_code
_entity_poly.pdbx_strand_id
1 'polypeptide(L)'
;FEFNQRFDQQKMTAALTEKAGREINAYNLPLQNCQLNISLDTLRFQLDGKFWAYSIKNNRLLDEGAIPPRGKERHWMEVDDEKEGRPVTSPDGKWTAFIKNDNVYVREVATGKEKQLSQDGTLSNYYSSYIQWSPDSKSVVSCRIRPVEKRYVYYVESSPADQAQPKLHKQEYAKPGDELRFKVPCIFEVESGRRLIPSTELFSHQYELSGPMWNADSKAITFEYNERGHKVYRVLEMSVVDGSVRTLIEEKEEKYVNYPRIYRNYLSDGKRIIWSSERDNYNHLYLYD
;
A
#
# COMPACT_ATOMS: atom_id res chain seq x y z
N PHE A 1 12.61 8.46 -33.39
CA PHE A 1 11.84 8.79 -32.19
C PHE A 1 11.87 10.29 -32.03
N GLU A 2 10.75 11.00 -32.27
CA GLU A 2 10.61 12.41 -31.92
C GLU A 2 10.33 12.50 -30.43
N PHE A 3 11.26 13.07 -29.65
CA PHE A 3 11.03 13.46 -28.27
C PHE A 3 10.21 14.74 -28.24
N ASN A 4 8.92 14.65 -28.13
CA ASN A 4 8.06 15.81 -27.89
C ASN A 4 8.16 16.21 -26.42
N GLN A 5 8.79 17.37 -26.18
CA GLN A 5 8.88 17.97 -24.85
C GLN A 5 7.46 18.34 -24.37
N ARG A 6 6.92 17.64 -23.38
CA ARG A 6 5.53 17.80 -22.92
C ARG A 6 5.28 19.09 -22.14
N PHE A 7 6.32 19.70 -21.60
CA PHE A 7 6.22 20.99 -20.89
C PHE A 7 7.50 21.80 -21.07
N ASP A 8 7.36 23.11 -20.92
CA ASP A 8 8.47 24.05 -21.02
C ASP A 8 9.27 24.03 -19.71
N GLN A 9 10.43 23.36 -19.73
CA GLN A 9 11.32 23.27 -18.58
C GLN A 9 11.81 24.63 -18.10
N GLN A 10 12.04 25.56 -18.99
CA GLN A 10 12.53 26.90 -18.64
C GLN A 10 11.47 27.68 -17.88
N LYS A 11 10.21 27.65 -18.34
CA LYS A 11 9.10 28.29 -17.64
C LYS A 11 8.81 27.65 -16.28
N MET A 12 8.88 26.31 -16.20
CA MET A 12 8.76 25.61 -14.94
C MET A 12 9.88 25.99 -13.97
N THR A 13 11.12 26.04 -14.46
CA THR A 13 12.29 26.44 -13.65
C THR A 13 12.15 27.86 -13.15
N ALA A 14 11.72 28.82 -14.01
CA ALA A 14 11.49 30.19 -13.59
C ALA A 14 10.44 30.29 -12.47
N ALA A 15 9.31 29.60 -12.61
CA ALA A 15 8.26 29.56 -11.60
C ALA A 15 8.74 28.91 -10.29
N LEU A 16 9.56 27.87 -10.37
CA LEU A 16 10.16 27.22 -9.19
C LEU A 16 11.18 28.12 -8.51
N THR A 17 12.08 28.76 -9.26
CA THR A 17 13.09 29.69 -8.75
C THR A 17 12.43 30.85 -7.98
N GLU A 18 11.36 31.43 -8.55
CA GLU A 18 10.59 32.49 -7.90
C GLU A 18 10.00 32.04 -6.56
N LYS A 19 9.38 30.84 -6.51
CA LYS A 19 8.70 30.33 -5.33
C LYS A 19 9.63 29.71 -4.29
N ALA A 20 10.72 29.06 -4.71
CA ALA A 20 11.71 28.46 -3.82
C ALA A 20 12.70 29.47 -3.26
N GLY A 21 12.80 30.68 -3.85
CA GLY A 21 13.74 31.72 -3.41
C GLY A 21 15.21 31.38 -3.63
N ARG A 22 15.51 30.40 -4.50
CA ARG A 22 16.87 29.97 -4.86
C ARG A 22 16.95 29.58 -6.33
N GLU A 23 18.13 29.71 -6.91
CA GLU A 23 18.36 29.28 -8.28
C GLU A 23 18.18 27.79 -8.46
N ILE A 24 17.43 27.39 -9.49
CA ILE A 24 17.16 26.01 -9.85
C ILE A 24 17.66 25.77 -11.28
N ASN A 25 18.41 24.68 -11.47
CA ASN A 25 18.93 24.32 -12.78
C ASN A 25 17.84 23.64 -13.62
N ALA A 26 17.54 24.20 -14.80
CA ALA A 26 16.50 23.66 -15.71
C ALA A 26 16.80 22.25 -16.22
N TYR A 27 18.09 21.88 -16.33
CA TYR A 27 18.49 20.55 -16.78
C TYR A 27 18.61 19.50 -15.66
N ASN A 28 18.49 19.93 -14.42
CA ASN A 28 18.52 19.05 -13.25
C ASN A 28 17.52 19.55 -12.20
N LEU A 29 16.25 19.37 -12.50
CA LEU A 29 15.17 19.77 -11.60
C LEU A 29 15.15 18.84 -10.36
N PRO A 30 15.27 19.38 -9.13
CA PRO A 30 15.33 18.59 -7.90
C PRO A 30 13.95 18.12 -7.45
N LEU A 31 13.14 17.59 -8.35
CA LEU A 31 11.79 17.15 -8.10
C LEU A 31 11.78 15.72 -7.54
N GLN A 32 10.97 15.49 -6.52
CA GLN A 32 10.78 14.17 -5.91
C GLN A 32 9.32 13.72 -6.06
N ASN A 33 9.09 12.41 -6.14
CA ASN A 33 7.77 11.79 -6.19
C ASN A 33 6.84 12.40 -7.25
N CYS A 34 7.38 12.57 -8.47
CA CYS A 34 6.65 13.14 -9.60
C CYS A 34 5.47 12.27 -10.02
N GLN A 35 4.28 12.86 -10.13
CA GLN A 35 3.07 12.21 -10.61
C GLN A 35 2.37 13.11 -11.64
N LEU A 36 2.10 12.56 -12.81
CA LEU A 36 1.32 13.22 -13.84
C LEU A 36 -0.13 12.75 -13.73
N ASN A 37 -1.09 13.69 -13.75
CA ASN A 37 -2.50 13.33 -13.70
C ASN A 37 -2.96 12.61 -15.00
N ILE A 38 -4.14 11.98 -14.95
CA ILE A 38 -4.69 11.20 -16.08
C ILE A 38 -4.85 12.05 -17.36
N SER A 39 -5.23 13.32 -17.21
CA SER A 39 -5.38 14.27 -18.33
C SER A 39 -4.05 14.74 -18.90
N LEU A 40 -2.93 14.36 -18.28
CA LEU A 40 -1.56 14.75 -18.67
C LEU A 40 -1.33 16.29 -18.73
N ASP A 41 -2.07 17.04 -17.93
CA ASP A 41 -2.02 18.51 -17.89
C ASP A 41 -1.48 19.09 -16.58
N THR A 42 -1.33 18.26 -15.54
CA THR A 42 -0.86 18.68 -14.22
C THR A 42 0.19 17.70 -13.68
N LEU A 43 1.39 18.22 -13.41
CA LEU A 43 2.48 17.50 -12.76
C LEU A 43 2.50 17.84 -11.27
N ARG A 44 2.27 16.84 -10.39
CA ARG A 44 2.46 16.96 -8.95
C ARG A 44 3.82 16.43 -8.57
N PHE A 45 4.48 17.08 -7.62
CA PHE A 45 5.79 16.68 -7.13
C PHE A 45 6.07 17.25 -5.74
N GLN A 46 7.16 16.80 -5.14
CA GLN A 46 7.66 17.29 -3.87
C GLN A 46 8.97 18.07 -4.09
N LEU A 47 9.09 19.21 -3.44
CA LEU A 47 10.30 20.02 -3.42
C LEU A 47 10.37 20.82 -2.11
N ASP A 48 11.56 20.82 -1.46
CA ASP A 48 11.86 21.59 -0.26
C ASP A 48 10.80 21.42 0.86
N GLY A 49 10.37 20.17 1.08
CA GLY A 49 9.42 19.84 2.14
C GLY A 49 7.95 20.22 1.86
N LYS A 50 7.62 20.53 0.61
CA LYS A 50 6.26 20.90 0.17
C LYS A 50 5.79 20.07 -0.99
N PHE A 51 4.45 19.96 -1.09
CA PHE A 51 3.76 19.47 -2.27
C PHE A 51 3.50 20.62 -3.24
N TRP A 52 3.72 20.37 -4.51
CA TRP A 52 3.52 21.32 -5.60
C TRP A 52 2.72 20.71 -6.72
N ALA A 53 1.87 21.50 -7.36
CA ALA A 53 1.19 21.16 -8.61
C ALA A 53 1.57 22.16 -9.68
N TYR A 54 2.07 21.67 -10.81
CA TYR A 54 2.38 22.50 -11.97
C TYR A 54 1.41 22.20 -13.12
N SER A 55 0.62 23.22 -13.49
CA SER A 55 -0.24 23.14 -14.67
C SER A 55 0.58 23.35 -15.93
N ILE A 56 0.68 22.29 -16.74
CA ILE A 56 1.45 22.27 -17.99
C ILE A 56 0.85 23.25 -19.01
N LYS A 57 -0.47 23.32 -19.09
CA LYS A 57 -1.19 24.19 -20.04
C LYS A 57 -1.01 25.66 -19.73
N ASN A 58 -1.03 26.03 -18.47
CA ASN A 58 -1.05 27.44 -18.05
C ASN A 58 0.30 27.91 -17.51
N ASN A 59 1.31 27.01 -17.43
CA ASN A 59 2.62 27.27 -16.82
C ASN A 59 2.53 27.84 -15.40
N ARG A 60 1.50 27.40 -14.63
CA ARG A 60 1.24 27.91 -13.29
C ARG A 60 1.63 26.89 -12.24
N LEU A 61 2.39 27.34 -11.25
CA LEU A 61 2.79 26.58 -10.08
C LEU A 61 1.88 26.91 -8.90
N LEU A 62 1.36 25.88 -8.24
CA LEU A 62 0.52 25.96 -7.05
C LEU A 62 1.23 25.27 -5.88
N ASP A 63 1.31 25.96 -4.74
CA ASP A 63 1.75 25.39 -3.46
C ASP A 63 0.56 24.62 -2.84
N GLU A 64 0.66 23.30 -2.74
CA GLU A 64 -0.36 22.43 -2.12
C GLU A 64 -0.08 22.19 -0.61
N GLY A 65 0.90 22.88 -0.04
CA GLY A 65 1.18 22.87 1.39
C GLY A 65 2.41 22.06 1.79
N ALA A 66 2.72 22.10 3.08
CA ALA A 66 3.85 21.39 3.64
C ALA A 66 3.64 19.88 3.63
N ILE A 67 4.69 19.13 3.36
CA ILE A 67 4.70 17.69 3.57
C ILE A 67 4.57 17.47 5.08
N PRO A 68 3.55 16.73 5.57
CA PRO A 68 3.44 16.45 6.99
C PRO A 68 4.71 15.74 7.45
N PRO A 69 5.19 16.06 8.69
CA PRO A 69 6.37 15.39 9.21
C PRO A 69 6.13 13.88 9.14
N ARG A 70 7.13 13.15 8.63
CA ARG A 70 7.11 11.69 8.70
C ARG A 70 6.85 11.32 10.15
N GLY A 71 5.83 10.49 10.38
CA GLY A 71 5.65 9.84 11.68
C GLY A 71 6.97 9.18 12.10
N LYS A 72 7.06 8.74 13.37
CA LYS A 72 8.26 8.03 13.86
C LYS A 72 8.74 7.08 12.77
N GLU A 73 10.00 7.24 12.34
CA GLU A 73 10.61 6.30 11.40
C GLU A 73 10.51 4.92 12.04
N ARG A 74 9.67 4.07 11.46
CA ARG A 74 9.60 2.66 11.85
C ARG A 74 10.84 1.98 11.31
N HIS A 75 11.48 1.20 12.15
CA HIS A 75 12.50 0.32 11.66
C HIS A 75 11.89 -0.62 10.61
N TRP A 76 12.61 -0.94 9.54
CA TRP A 76 12.12 -1.76 8.41
C TRP A 76 11.58 -3.16 8.82
N MET A 77 11.92 -3.65 10.02
CA MET A 77 11.39 -4.89 10.60
C MET A 77 10.21 -4.67 11.56
N GLU A 78 9.88 -3.41 11.93
CA GLU A 78 8.74 -3.14 12.80
C GLU A 78 7.43 -3.39 12.08
N VAL A 79 6.66 -4.30 12.63
CA VAL A 79 5.37 -4.70 12.10
C VAL A 79 4.24 -3.93 12.79
N ASP A 80 3.42 -3.23 11.98
CA ASP A 80 2.18 -2.63 12.48
C ASP A 80 1.17 -3.72 12.83
N ASP A 81 0.62 -3.68 14.03
CA ASP A 81 -0.42 -4.63 14.46
C ASP A 81 -1.76 -4.38 13.73
N GLU A 82 -1.91 -3.23 13.04
CA GLU A 82 -3.11 -2.86 12.29
C GLU A 82 -4.41 -2.88 13.13
N LYS A 83 -4.28 -2.73 14.46
CA LYS A 83 -5.42 -2.69 15.38
C LYS A 83 -6.06 -1.32 15.46
N GLU A 84 -5.25 -0.28 15.37
CA GLU A 84 -5.69 1.09 15.48
C GLU A 84 -5.90 1.69 14.08
N GLY A 85 -7.07 2.27 13.85
CA GLY A 85 -7.40 2.92 12.60
C GLY A 85 -8.62 3.81 12.74
N ARG A 86 -8.79 4.71 11.80
CA ARG A 86 -9.95 5.60 11.75
C ARG A 86 -11.09 4.91 11.00
N PRO A 87 -12.35 5.18 11.38
CA PRO A 87 -13.49 4.77 10.58
C PRO A 87 -13.38 5.27 9.14
N VAL A 88 -13.77 4.45 8.17
CA VAL A 88 -13.66 4.73 6.74
C VAL A 88 -15.05 4.86 6.14
N THR A 89 -15.37 6.01 5.57
CA THR A 89 -16.67 6.26 4.93
C THR A 89 -16.70 5.65 3.53
N SER A 90 -17.86 5.08 3.16
CA SER A 90 -18.10 4.53 1.82
C SER A 90 -18.05 5.63 0.74
N PRO A 91 -17.68 5.28 -0.51
CA PRO A 91 -17.65 6.26 -1.61
C PRO A 91 -18.97 7.03 -1.83
N ASP A 92 -20.11 6.39 -1.58
CA ASP A 92 -21.45 7.02 -1.68
C ASP A 92 -21.86 7.83 -0.43
N GLY A 93 -21.02 7.82 0.62
CA GLY A 93 -21.24 8.56 1.87
C GLY A 93 -22.31 7.98 2.81
N LYS A 94 -22.92 6.83 2.49
CA LYS A 94 -24.05 6.28 3.29
C LYS A 94 -23.60 5.47 4.50
N TRP A 95 -22.41 4.89 4.44
CA TRP A 95 -21.90 3.97 5.45
C TRP A 95 -20.53 4.40 5.96
N THR A 96 -20.21 3.99 7.17
CA THR A 96 -18.86 4.10 7.74
C THR A 96 -18.47 2.74 8.30
N ALA A 97 -17.33 2.20 7.86
CA ALA A 97 -16.78 0.93 8.32
C ALA A 97 -15.70 1.15 9.38
N PHE A 98 -15.64 0.31 10.40
CA PHE A 98 -14.68 0.39 11.50
C PHE A 98 -14.51 -0.96 12.21
N ILE A 99 -13.47 -1.07 13.03
CA ILE A 99 -13.25 -2.22 13.91
C ILE A 99 -13.73 -1.90 15.32
N LYS A 100 -14.45 -2.87 15.90
CA LYS A 100 -14.92 -2.83 17.29
C LYS A 100 -14.82 -4.24 17.88
N ASN A 101 -14.14 -4.37 19.02
CA ASN A 101 -13.88 -5.66 19.66
C ASN A 101 -13.34 -6.71 18.69
N ASP A 102 -12.25 -6.35 17.97
CA ASP A 102 -11.56 -7.21 16.99
C ASP A 102 -12.40 -7.62 15.76
N ASN A 103 -13.63 -7.09 15.60
CA ASN A 103 -14.56 -7.42 14.53
C ASN A 103 -14.90 -6.24 13.62
N VAL A 104 -15.33 -6.55 12.40
CA VAL A 104 -15.73 -5.57 11.37
C VAL A 104 -17.18 -5.16 11.61
N TYR A 105 -17.41 -3.85 11.65
CA TYR A 105 -18.71 -3.21 11.77
C TYR A 105 -18.89 -2.17 10.67
N VAL A 106 -20.14 -1.91 10.32
CA VAL A 106 -20.55 -0.75 9.55
C VAL A 106 -21.61 0.03 10.30
N ARG A 107 -21.61 1.36 10.10
CA ARG A 107 -22.62 2.26 10.66
C ARG A 107 -23.27 3.03 9.53
N GLU A 108 -24.59 3.04 9.49
CA GLU A 108 -25.34 3.89 8.58
C GLU A 108 -25.22 5.36 9.02
N VAL A 109 -24.75 6.23 8.11
CA VAL A 109 -24.47 7.64 8.43
C VAL A 109 -25.74 8.40 8.81
N ALA A 110 -26.86 8.13 8.12
CA ALA A 110 -28.11 8.84 8.32
C ALA A 110 -28.78 8.53 9.67
N THR A 111 -28.72 7.26 10.13
CA THR A 111 -29.45 6.80 11.32
C THR A 111 -28.55 6.54 12.52
N GLY A 112 -27.24 6.41 12.28
CA GLY A 112 -26.28 5.98 13.30
C GLY A 112 -26.36 4.49 13.68
N LYS A 113 -27.25 3.70 13.02
CA LYS A 113 -27.43 2.28 13.31
C LYS A 113 -26.21 1.46 12.91
N GLU A 114 -25.70 0.67 13.83
CA GLU A 114 -24.57 -0.24 13.61
C GLU A 114 -25.03 -1.62 13.18
N LYS A 115 -24.25 -2.23 12.27
CA LYS A 115 -24.38 -3.63 11.85
C LYS A 115 -23.03 -4.31 11.99
N GLN A 116 -23.00 -5.44 12.68
CA GLN A 116 -21.82 -6.28 12.79
C GLN A 116 -21.72 -7.19 11.57
N LEU A 117 -20.54 -7.23 10.93
CA LEU A 117 -20.28 -8.03 9.73
C LEU A 117 -19.44 -9.29 10.02
N SER A 118 -18.66 -9.30 11.12
CA SER A 118 -17.92 -10.49 11.57
C SER A 118 -18.15 -10.76 13.05
N GLN A 119 -18.02 -12.04 13.48
CA GLN A 119 -18.26 -12.46 14.86
C GLN A 119 -17.14 -13.37 15.40
N ASP A 120 -16.08 -13.57 14.62
CA ASP A 120 -14.99 -14.50 14.91
C ASP A 120 -13.65 -13.78 15.20
N GLY A 121 -13.72 -12.45 15.35
CA GLY A 121 -12.59 -11.65 15.79
C GLY A 121 -12.27 -11.90 17.27
N THR A 122 -10.99 -12.09 17.58
CA THR A 122 -10.46 -12.29 18.93
C THR A 122 -9.07 -11.65 19.02
N LEU A 123 -8.53 -11.50 20.23
CA LEU A 123 -7.17 -10.99 20.43
C LEU A 123 -6.09 -11.78 19.68
N SER A 124 -6.29 -13.09 19.48
CA SER A 124 -5.38 -13.98 18.74
C SER A 124 -5.73 -14.14 17.27
N ASN A 125 -6.80 -13.51 16.81
CA ASN A 125 -7.24 -13.59 15.41
C ASN A 125 -8.22 -12.43 15.11
N TYR A 126 -7.68 -11.23 14.94
CA TYR A 126 -8.45 -10.00 14.81
C TYR A 126 -8.54 -9.51 13.37
N TYR A 127 -9.44 -8.57 13.11
CA TYR A 127 -9.54 -7.89 11.83
C TYR A 127 -8.73 -6.60 11.82
N SER A 128 -8.01 -6.39 10.71
CA SER A 128 -7.22 -5.19 10.46
C SER A 128 -8.10 -3.94 10.40
N SER A 129 -7.66 -2.87 11.02
CA SER A 129 -8.28 -1.55 10.90
C SER A 129 -8.07 -0.89 9.52
N TYR A 130 -7.22 -1.47 8.67
CA TYR A 130 -7.04 -1.04 7.28
C TYR A 130 -8.15 -1.60 6.41
N ILE A 131 -9.31 -0.97 6.53
CA ILE A 131 -10.52 -1.34 5.79
C ILE A 131 -10.56 -0.56 4.47
N GLN A 132 -10.97 -1.24 3.39
CA GLN A 132 -11.22 -0.59 2.12
C GLN A 132 -12.62 -0.91 1.61
N TRP A 133 -13.30 0.12 1.11
CA TRP A 133 -14.59 0.00 0.45
C TRP A 133 -14.41 -0.36 -1.02
N SER A 134 -15.34 -1.17 -1.54
CA SER A 134 -15.49 -1.34 -2.98
C SER A 134 -15.91 -0.02 -3.62
N PRO A 135 -15.49 0.27 -4.87
CA PRO A 135 -15.90 1.49 -5.60
C PRO A 135 -17.42 1.69 -5.67
N ASP A 136 -18.20 0.61 -5.72
CA ASP A 136 -19.66 0.64 -5.75
C ASP A 136 -20.32 0.76 -4.37
N SER A 137 -19.54 0.88 -3.29
CA SER A 137 -20.00 1.02 -1.91
C SER A 137 -20.78 -0.16 -1.33
N LYS A 138 -20.80 -1.32 -1.99
CA LYS A 138 -21.60 -2.48 -1.54
C LYS A 138 -20.84 -3.42 -0.63
N SER A 139 -19.52 -3.41 -0.69
CA SER A 139 -18.68 -4.33 0.05
C SER A 139 -17.49 -3.62 0.70
N VAL A 140 -17.00 -4.22 1.78
CA VAL A 140 -15.73 -3.84 2.41
C VAL A 140 -14.79 -5.03 2.43
N VAL A 141 -13.49 -4.77 2.37
CA VAL A 141 -12.46 -5.76 2.62
C VAL A 141 -11.63 -5.37 3.83
N SER A 142 -11.34 -6.35 4.66
CA SER A 142 -10.37 -6.27 5.76
C SER A 142 -9.63 -7.59 5.87
N CYS A 143 -8.35 -7.55 6.25
CA CYS A 143 -7.59 -8.76 6.52
C CYS A 143 -7.86 -9.27 7.93
N ARG A 144 -8.18 -10.57 8.06
CA ARG A 144 -8.10 -11.26 9.34
C ARG A 144 -6.64 -11.61 9.62
N ILE A 145 -6.14 -11.20 10.78
CA ILE A 145 -4.73 -11.31 11.17
C ILE A 145 -4.61 -12.28 12.33
N ARG A 146 -3.79 -13.31 12.15
CA ARG A 146 -3.25 -14.10 13.24
C ARG A 146 -1.90 -13.50 13.65
N PRO A 147 -1.82 -12.77 14.77
CA PRO A 147 -0.59 -12.16 15.23
C PRO A 147 0.37 -13.23 15.76
N VAL A 148 1.62 -12.83 15.91
CA VAL A 148 2.65 -13.62 16.59
C VAL A 148 3.27 -12.77 17.68
N GLU A 149 3.91 -13.42 18.65
CA GLU A 149 4.68 -12.73 19.68
C GLU A 149 5.86 -11.99 19.05
N LYS A 150 5.96 -10.70 19.34
CA LYS A 150 7.08 -9.88 18.84
C LYS A 150 8.40 -10.37 19.42
N ARG A 151 9.37 -10.66 18.56
CA ARG A 151 10.73 -11.04 18.92
C ARG A 151 11.64 -9.84 18.78
N TYR A 152 12.65 -9.77 19.65
CA TYR A 152 13.57 -8.64 19.69
C TYR A 152 15.02 -9.10 19.68
N VAL A 153 15.87 -8.32 19.03
CA VAL A 153 17.30 -8.35 19.22
C VAL A 153 17.72 -7.14 20.05
N TYR A 154 18.75 -7.32 20.86
CA TYR A 154 19.27 -6.28 21.75
C TYR A 154 20.70 -5.96 21.37
N TYR A 155 21.03 -4.68 21.36
CA TYR A 155 22.41 -4.24 21.13
C TYR A 155 22.72 -3.01 21.98
N VAL A 156 24.02 -2.81 22.25
CA VAL A 156 24.53 -1.72 23.07
C VAL A 156 25.22 -0.71 22.17
N GLU A 157 24.78 0.54 22.23
CA GLU A 157 25.51 1.68 21.71
C GLU A 157 26.52 2.13 22.78
N SER A 158 27.79 1.79 22.60
CA SER A 158 28.82 1.98 23.62
C SER A 158 29.22 3.44 23.82
N SER A 159 29.05 4.29 22.81
CA SER A 159 29.42 5.70 22.85
C SER A 159 28.35 6.57 22.18
N PRO A 160 27.18 6.74 22.80
CA PRO A 160 26.13 7.63 22.27
C PRO A 160 26.58 9.09 22.28
N ALA A 161 26.14 9.88 21.29
CA ALA A 161 26.55 11.27 21.14
C ALA A 161 25.97 12.21 22.18
N ASP A 162 24.89 11.81 22.88
CA ASP A 162 24.13 12.67 23.80
C ASP A 162 24.31 12.33 25.28
N GLN A 163 25.08 11.29 25.59
CA GLN A 163 25.42 10.92 27.01
C GLN A 163 26.73 10.14 27.11
N ALA A 164 27.33 10.16 28.30
CA ALA A 164 28.58 9.44 28.57
C ALA A 164 28.39 7.92 28.78
N GLN A 165 27.20 7.49 29.24
CA GLN A 165 26.91 6.11 29.54
C GLN A 165 26.38 5.40 28.32
N PRO A 166 26.71 4.10 28.12
CA PRO A 166 26.17 3.28 27.04
C PRO A 166 24.63 3.24 27.03
N LYS A 167 24.04 3.11 25.84
CA LYS A 167 22.60 2.91 25.67
C LYS A 167 22.28 1.51 25.25
N LEU A 168 21.29 0.92 25.91
CA LEU A 168 20.71 -0.35 25.46
C LEU A 168 19.56 -0.07 24.47
N HIS A 169 19.67 -0.64 23.30
CA HIS A 169 18.62 -0.62 22.29
C HIS A 169 17.98 -1.99 22.15
N LYS A 170 16.69 -2.02 21.81
CA LYS A 170 15.98 -3.20 21.35
C LYS A 170 15.31 -2.90 20.02
N GLN A 171 15.36 -3.88 19.12
CA GLN A 171 14.76 -3.78 17.81
C GLN A 171 13.91 -5.01 17.55
N GLU A 172 12.68 -4.83 17.06
CA GLU A 172 11.85 -5.93 16.63
C GLU A 172 12.53 -6.64 15.45
N TYR A 173 12.73 -7.94 15.58
CA TYR A 173 13.43 -8.75 14.59
C TYR A 173 13.05 -10.22 14.73
N ALA A 174 12.31 -10.74 13.76
CA ALA A 174 12.03 -12.16 13.63
C ALA A 174 13.21 -12.85 12.94
N LYS A 175 13.82 -13.84 13.61
CA LYS A 175 14.91 -14.63 13.06
C LYS A 175 14.41 -15.71 12.09
N PRO A 176 15.25 -16.24 11.20
CA PRO A 176 14.91 -17.43 10.44
C PRO A 176 14.45 -18.56 11.38
N GLY A 177 13.25 -19.12 11.10
CA GLY A 177 12.63 -20.13 11.97
C GLY A 177 11.54 -19.58 12.91
N ASP A 178 11.56 -18.32 13.28
CA ASP A 178 10.48 -17.72 14.08
C ASP A 178 9.16 -17.69 13.30
N GLU A 179 8.05 -17.82 14.00
CA GLU A 179 6.72 -17.64 13.39
C GLU A 179 6.53 -16.21 12.90
N LEU A 180 5.84 -16.07 11.77
CA LEU A 180 5.43 -14.78 11.20
C LEU A 180 3.91 -14.66 11.28
N ARG A 181 3.42 -13.41 11.36
CA ARG A 181 1.98 -13.15 11.32
C ARG A 181 1.37 -13.67 10.02
N PHE A 182 0.12 -14.08 10.08
CA PHE A 182 -0.60 -14.61 8.94
C PHE A 182 -1.84 -13.76 8.66
N LYS A 183 -2.02 -13.34 7.42
CA LYS A 183 -3.14 -12.51 6.97
C LYS A 183 -4.04 -13.27 6.01
N VAL A 184 -5.35 -13.08 6.13
CA VAL A 184 -6.34 -13.60 5.18
C VAL A 184 -7.29 -12.46 4.80
N PRO A 185 -7.34 -12.04 3.53
CA PRO A 185 -8.30 -11.03 3.09
C PRO A 185 -9.72 -11.59 3.17
N CYS A 186 -10.62 -10.83 3.77
CA CYS A 186 -12.03 -11.20 3.93
C CYS A 186 -12.90 -10.10 3.34
N ILE A 187 -13.85 -10.46 2.48
CA ILE A 187 -14.81 -9.54 1.87
C ILE A 187 -16.15 -9.67 2.59
N PHE A 188 -16.78 -8.55 2.88
CA PHE A 188 -18.08 -8.46 3.55
C PHE A 188 -19.05 -7.65 2.69
N GLU A 189 -20.18 -8.23 2.31
CA GLU A 189 -21.28 -7.51 1.69
C GLU A 189 -22.11 -6.79 2.74
N VAL A 190 -22.30 -5.50 2.58
CA VAL A 190 -22.94 -4.67 3.62
C VAL A 190 -24.41 -4.98 3.79
N GLU A 191 -25.18 -5.13 2.69
CA GLU A 191 -26.61 -5.35 2.75
C GLU A 191 -26.95 -6.75 3.25
N SER A 192 -26.42 -7.80 2.60
CA SER A 192 -26.71 -9.18 2.94
C SER A 192 -26.03 -9.65 4.23
N GLY A 193 -24.87 -9.07 4.56
CA GLY A 193 -23.97 -9.55 5.61
C GLY A 193 -23.19 -10.80 5.19
N ARG A 194 -23.23 -11.18 3.91
CA ARG A 194 -22.45 -12.31 3.38
C ARG A 194 -20.97 -12.02 3.56
N ARG A 195 -20.25 -13.03 4.03
CA ARG A 195 -18.81 -13.00 4.20
C ARG A 195 -18.13 -14.00 3.25
N LEU A 196 -17.10 -13.57 2.56
CA LEU A 196 -16.26 -14.40 1.72
C LEU A 196 -14.88 -14.54 2.35
N ILE A 197 -14.45 -15.75 2.60
CA ILE A 197 -13.14 -16.12 3.12
C ILE A 197 -12.51 -17.05 2.08
N PRO A 198 -11.33 -16.74 1.54
CA PRO A 198 -10.70 -17.54 0.49
C PRO A 198 -10.03 -18.79 1.07
N SER A 199 -9.79 -19.80 0.19
CA SER A 199 -8.75 -20.80 0.44
C SER A 199 -7.39 -20.14 0.50
N THR A 200 -6.54 -20.59 1.42
CA THR A 200 -5.19 -20.02 1.61
C THR A 200 -4.08 -20.82 0.90
N GLU A 201 -4.42 -21.81 0.09
CA GLU A 201 -3.45 -22.70 -0.58
C GLU A 201 -2.41 -21.93 -1.41
N LEU A 202 -2.83 -20.90 -2.14
CA LEU A 202 -1.95 -20.08 -2.99
C LEU A 202 -1.03 -19.13 -2.20
N PHE A 203 -1.27 -18.92 -0.90
CA PHE A 203 -0.53 -17.99 -0.06
C PHE A 203 -0.32 -18.49 1.40
N SER A 204 -0.10 -19.80 1.54
CA SER A 204 -0.03 -20.47 2.85
C SER A 204 1.25 -20.16 3.65
N HIS A 205 2.38 -19.97 2.99
CA HIS A 205 3.68 -19.74 3.63
C HIS A 205 4.10 -18.28 3.55
N GLN A 206 3.37 -17.41 4.22
CA GLN A 206 3.56 -15.97 4.12
C GLN A 206 4.86 -15.50 4.79
N TYR A 207 5.70 -14.80 4.02
CA TYR A 207 6.59 -13.78 4.57
C TYR A 207 5.81 -12.46 4.71
N GLU A 208 5.10 -12.07 3.63
CA GLU A 208 4.30 -10.87 3.59
C GLU A 208 3.08 -11.07 2.68
N LEU A 209 1.97 -10.46 3.06
CA LEU A 209 0.80 -10.27 2.23
C LEU A 209 0.48 -8.77 2.18
N SER A 210 0.45 -8.19 0.98
CA SER A 210 0.10 -6.77 0.83
C SER A 210 -1.34 -6.50 1.25
N GLY A 211 -1.66 -5.22 1.51
CA GLY A 211 -3.05 -4.82 1.64
C GLY A 211 -3.83 -5.10 0.34
N PRO A 212 -5.06 -5.63 0.42
CA PRO A 212 -5.88 -5.85 -0.76
C PRO A 212 -6.30 -4.54 -1.41
N MET A 213 -6.40 -4.53 -2.74
CA MET A 213 -6.88 -3.40 -3.54
C MET A 213 -8.10 -3.82 -4.34
N TRP A 214 -9.14 -3.01 -4.36
CA TRP A 214 -10.31 -3.25 -5.18
C TRP A 214 -10.04 -3.00 -6.65
N ASN A 215 -10.54 -3.89 -7.51
CA ASN A 215 -10.63 -3.62 -8.93
C ASN A 215 -11.68 -2.53 -9.19
N ALA A 216 -11.49 -1.72 -10.24
CA ALA A 216 -12.35 -0.58 -10.54
C ALA A 216 -13.83 -0.95 -10.76
N ASP A 217 -14.10 -2.17 -11.21
CA ASP A 217 -15.44 -2.70 -11.43
C ASP A 217 -16.08 -3.35 -10.20
N SER A 218 -15.42 -3.33 -9.04
CA SER A 218 -15.89 -3.90 -7.77
C SER A 218 -16.11 -5.42 -7.79
N LYS A 219 -15.60 -6.17 -8.80
CA LYS A 219 -15.84 -7.60 -8.93
C LYS A 219 -14.78 -8.49 -8.31
N ALA A 220 -13.64 -7.92 -7.96
CA ALA A 220 -12.53 -8.62 -7.34
C ALA A 220 -11.66 -7.68 -6.51
N ILE A 221 -10.83 -8.27 -5.67
CA ILE A 221 -9.71 -7.62 -5.02
C ILE A 221 -8.41 -8.25 -5.49
N THR A 222 -7.36 -7.45 -5.58
CA THR A 222 -6.01 -7.90 -5.93
C THR A 222 -5.08 -7.68 -4.74
N PHE A 223 -4.19 -8.63 -4.47
CA PHE A 223 -3.19 -8.53 -3.41
C PHE A 223 -1.92 -9.29 -3.81
N GLU A 224 -0.79 -8.90 -3.23
CA GLU A 224 0.50 -9.51 -3.51
C GLU A 224 0.93 -10.41 -2.36
N TYR A 225 1.51 -11.55 -2.71
CA TYR A 225 2.02 -12.55 -1.80
C TYR A 225 3.51 -12.75 -2.02
N ASN A 226 4.27 -12.63 -0.94
CA ASN A 226 5.67 -12.97 -0.86
C ASN A 226 5.83 -14.21 0.02
N GLU A 227 6.34 -15.28 -0.56
CA GLU A 227 6.59 -16.53 0.17
C GLU A 227 7.73 -16.38 1.17
N ARG A 228 7.61 -17.04 2.31
CA ARG A 228 8.75 -17.19 3.23
C ARG A 228 9.88 -17.97 2.57
N GLY A 229 11.07 -17.36 2.54
CA GLY A 229 12.21 -17.87 1.75
C GLY A 229 12.34 -17.24 0.38
N HIS A 230 11.35 -16.42 -0.01
CA HIS A 230 11.36 -15.57 -1.20
C HIS A 230 11.60 -16.31 -2.53
N LYS A 231 11.18 -17.57 -2.61
CA LYS A 231 11.26 -18.36 -3.86
C LYS A 231 10.08 -18.16 -4.77
N VAL A 232 8.95 -17.72 -4.21
CA VAL A 232 7.71 -17.45 -4.94
C VAL A 232 7.18 -16.07 -4.55
N TYR A 233 6.84 -15.30 -5.57
CA TYR A 233 6.11 -14.04 -5.44
C TYR A 233 4.91 -14.07 -6.37
N ARG A 234 3.71 -13.74 -5.88
CA ARG A 234 2.47 -13.80 -6.65
C ARG A 234 1.68 -12.52 -6.56
N VAL A 235 1.04 -12.17 -7.66
CA VAL A 235 -0.12 -11.28 -7.68
C VAL A 235 -1.35 -12.17 -7.75
N LEU A 236 -2.22 -12.07 -6.76
CA LEU A 236 -3.42 -12.88 -6.59
C LEU A 236 -4.67 -12.02 -6.73
N GLU A 237 -5.72 -12.60 -7.30
CA GLU A 237 -7.03 -11.98 -7.39
C GLU A 237 -8.06 -12.86 -6.69
N MET A 238 -8.90 -12.24 -5.85
CA MET A 238 -10.02 -12.90 -5.18
C MET A 238 -11.35 -12.37 -5.71
N SER A 239 -12.20 -13.25 -6.20
CA SER A 239 -13.53 -12.97 -6.73
C SER A 239 -14.52 -12.61 -5.62
N VAL A 240 -15.38 -11.59 -5.85
CA VAL A 240 -16.50 -11.26 -4.94
C VAL A 240 -17.71 -12.19 -5.13
N VAL A 241 -17.72 -13.02 -6.18
CA VAL A 241 -18.84 -13.94 -6.45
C VAL A 241 -18.84 -15.10 -5.49
N ASP A 242 -17.67 -15.71 -5.29
CA ASP A 242 -17.52 -16.97 -4.55
C ASP A 242 -16.32 -17.01 -3.61
N GLY A 243 -15.48 -15.98 -3.59
CA GLY A 243 -14.26 -15.94 -2.80
C GLY A 243 -13.12 -16.78 -3.36
N SER A 244 -13.25 -17.32 -4.57
CA SER A 244 -12.18 -18.06 -5.24
C SER A 244 -10.96 -17.15 -5.50
N VAL A 245 -9.76 -17.74 -5.36
CA VAL A 245 -8.49 -17.03 -5.60
C VAL A 245 -7.80 -17.65 -6.79
N ARG A 246 -7.31 -16.78 -7.68
CA ARG A 246 -6.47 -17.17 -8.83
C ARG A 246 -5.18 -16.38 -8.86
N THR A 247 -4.17 -16.96 -9.47
CA THR A 247 -2.89 -16.27 -9.72
C THR A 247 -2.99 -15.47 -11.00
N LEU A 248 -2.67 -14.17 -10.93
CA LEU A 248 -2.53 -13.30 -12.10
C LEU A 248 -1.08 -13.32 -12.61
N ILE A 249 -0.12 -13.18 -11.70
CA ILE A 249 1.31 -13.18 -12.00
C ILE A 249 2.00 -14.08 -10.98
N GLU A 250 2.94 -14.91 -11.44
CA GLU A 250 3.83 -15.69 -10.59
C GLU A 250 5.28 -15.47 -11.02
N GLU A 251 6.11 -15.04 -10.09
CA GLU A 251 7.56 -15.11 -10.17
C GLU A 251 8.04 -16.27 -9.29
N LYS A 252 8.82 -17.16 -9.88
CA LYS A 252 9.34 -18.33 -9.17
C LYS A 252 10.78 -18.58 -9.54
N GLU A 253 11.62 -18.62 -8.51
CA GLU A 253 13.05 -18.83 -8.65
C GLU A 253 13.53 -19.96 -7.72
N GLU A 254 14.50 -20.70 -8.17
CA GLU A 254 15.08 -21.79 -7.36
C GLU A 254 15.76 -21.25 -6.10
N LYS A 255 16.41 -20.10 -6.22
CA LYS A 255 17.20 -19.49 -5.12
C LYS A 255 16.44 -18.35 -4.46
N TYR A 256 16.09 -17.31 -5.21
CA TYR A 256 15.56 -16.07 -4.65
C TYR A 256 14.93 -15.20 -5.72
N VAL A 257 13.69 -14.76 -5.51
CA VAL A 257 13.02 -13.72 -6.30
C VAL A 257 13.44 -12.35 -5.76
N ASN A 258 14.03 -11.52 -6.59
CA ASN A 258 14.48 -10.17 -6.19
C ASN A 258 13.30 -9.19 -6.04
N TYR A 259 12.35 -9.54 -5.17
CA TYR A 259 11.09 -8.82 -4.99
C TYR A 259 11.23 -7.32 -4.67
N PRO A 260 12.29 -6.80 -3.99
CA PRO A 260 12.44 -5.37 -3.75
C PRO A 260 12.69 -4.57 -5.03
N ARG A 261 13.13 -5.22 -6.11
CA ARG A 261 13.41 -4.60 -7.41
C ARG A 261 12.30 -4.80 -8.43
N ILE A 262 11.25 -5.52 -8.10
CA ILE A 262 10.10 -5.69 -9.01
C ILE A 262 9.45 -4.31 -9.21
N TYR A 263 9.51 -3.83 -10.46
CA TYR A 263 8.70 -2.69 -10.87
C TYR A 263 7.28 -3.18 -11.17
N ARG A 264 6.30 -2.48 -10.64
CA ARG A 264 4.88 -2.77 -10.85
C ARG A 264 4.07 -1.49 -10.99
N ASN A 265 3.18 -1.49 -11.98
CA ASN A 265 2.25 -0.40 -12.18
C ASN A 265 0.90 -0.96 -12.62
N TYR A 266 -0.08 -0.86 -11.73
CA TYR A 266 -1.48 -1.18 -12.01
C TYR A 266 -2.07 -0.04 -12.83
N LEU A 267 -2.43 -0.32 -14.08
CA LEU A 267 -2.93 0.71 -14.99
C LEU A 267 -4.32 1.19 -14.56
N SER A 268 -4.64 2.43 -14.92
CA SER A 268 -5.90 3.09 -14.55
C SER A 268 -7.16 2.44 -15.16
N ASP A 269 -6.99 1.55 -16.14
CA ASP A 269 -8.09 0.76 -16.70
C ASP A 269 -8.55 -0.38 -15.77
N GLY A 270 -7.82 -0.62 -14.68
CA GLY A 270 -8.12 -1.64 -13.68
C GLY A 270 -8.00 -3.08 -14.18
N LYS A 271 -7.36 -3.30 -15.34
CA LYS A 271 -7.21 -4.61 -15.97
C LYS A 271 -5.77 -4.99 -16.22
N ARG A 272 -4.94 -4.02 -16.58
CA ARG A 272 -3.57 -4.28 -17.03
C ARG A 272 -2.54 -3.90 -15.98
N ILE A 273 -1.48 -4.70 -15.93
CA ILE A 273 -0.38 -4.51 -15.00
C ILE A 273 0.93 -4.48 -15.81
N ILE A 274 1.72 -3.40 -15.67
CA ILE A 274 3.11 -3.39 -16.13
C ILE A 274 3.96 -3.96 -15.00
N TRP A 275 4.71 -5.00 -15.31
CA TRP A 275 5.47 -5.78 -14.37
C TRP A 275 6.89 -6.02 -14.86
N SER A 276 7.90 -5.87 -14.00
CA SER A 276 9.25 -6.30 -14.34
C SER A 276 9.53 -7.71 -13.86
N SER A 277 10.18 -8.50 -14.70
CA SER A 277 10.54 -9.88 -14.39
C SER A 277 11.94 -10.22 -14.90
N GLU A 278 12.65 -11.06 -14.17
CA GLU A 278 13.97 -11.59 -14.52
C GLU A 278 13.90 -13.03 -15.06
N ARG A 279 12.69 -13.48 -15.48
CA ARG A 279 12.41 -14.87 -15.89
C ARG A 279 13.25 -15.41 -17.05
N ASP A 280 13.86 -14.54 -17.82
CA ASP A 280 14.75 -14.85 -18.96
C ASP A 280 16.20 -14.39 -18.70
N ASN A 281 16.60 -14.30 -17.42
CA ASN A 281 17.90 -13.85 -16.90
C ASN A 281 18.22 -12.36 -17.06
N TYR A 282 17.29 -11.57 -17.57
CA TYR A 282 17.41 -10.12 -17.69
C TYR A 282 16.14 -9.46 -17.17
N ASN A 283 16.25 -8.28 -16.58
CA ASN A 283 15.09 -7.54 -16.07
C ASN A 283 14.36 -6.84 -17.21
N HIS A 284 13.24 -7.38 -17.64
CA HIS A 284 12.37 -6.85 -18.69
C HIS A 284 11.01 -6.44 -18.14
N LEU A 285 10.33 -5.54 -18.87
CA LEU A 285 8.97 -5.14 -18.59
C LEU A 285 7.99 -6.00 -19.41
N TYR A 286 6.99 -6.50 -18.74
CA TYR A 286 5.89 -7.29 -19.32
C TYR A 286 4.57 -6.56 -19.07
N LEU A 287 3.67 -6.63 -20.03
CA LEU A 287 2.29 -6.18 -19.88
C LEU A 287 1.39 -7.39 -19.68
N TYR A 288 0.71 -7.46 -18.56
CA TYR A 288 -0.31 -8.48 -18.26
C TYR A 288 -1.70 -7.87 -18.43
N ASP A 289 -2.62 -8.65 -19.02
CA ASP A 289 -4.03 -8.33 -19.22
C ASP A 289 -4.93 -9.07 -18.22
#